data_b9184037cbe97b696fc3091de4f25f75
#
_entry.id   b9184037cbe97b696fc3091de4f25f75
#
_cell.length_a   1.000
_cell.length_b   1.000
_cell.length_c   1.000
_cell.angle_alpha   90.00
_cell.angle_beta   90.00
_cell.angle_gamma   90.00
#
_symmetry.space_group_name_H-M   'P 1'
#
loop_
_entity.id
_entity.type
_entity.pdbx_description
1 polymer ?
#
loop_
_entity_poly.entity_id
_entity_poly.type
_entity_poly.pdbx_seq_one_letter_code
_entity_poly.pdbx_strand_id
1 'polypeptide(L)'
;MSGFIPLSVPNFGEKEAAYAAEAITSGWVSTSGAKVSEFEEALAAYVGMPRAVAANSGTSSLHLAAMAAGIRRGDEVIVPTLTFIAAVNPLTRYVGAEPIFIGCNDTLCIDPDAVENFCANHCTLKEDGLYNNKTGARVRALGVVHVFGNMADMPRLLDIARRYKLILIEDATEALGTRYTAGPLAGKAAGTMGDIGCYSFNGNKIMTTGAGGFVVSNHADWAEHAKHLSTQAKADMLQFLHDEIGYNYRMTNVQACLGLAQLERLEGFVETKKARYDQYKAALDGVHGLRILPFKEESDGVRSNHWFYSLYLKDSGLDRDTVIAKLQEQGIQTRPVWALINEQADYPKNEAYALEKAQDYRKYIVNLPCSTNLTEQDCERVIAAVKNL
;
A
#
# COMPACT_ATOMS: atom_id res chain seq x y z
N MET A 1 24.55 -26.21 7.58
CA MET A 1 24.49 -24.84 7.05
C MET A 1 23.13 -24.29 7.43
N SER A 2 23.06 -23.19 8.14
CA SER A 2 21.80 -22.52 8.47
C SER A 2 21.13 -22.07 7.17
N GLY A 3 19.84 -22.41 6.98
CA GLY A 3 19.10 -22.09 5.76
C GLY A 3 19.04 -20.57 5.47
N PHE A 4 18.75 -20.20 4.24
CA PHE A 4 18.51 -18.81 3.83
C PHE A 4 17.21 -18.28 4.44
N ILE A 5 17.24 -17.08 5.03
CA ILE A 5 16.07 -16.40 5.59
C ILE A 5 15.66 -15.30 4.61
N PRO A 6 14.54 -15.44 3.88
CA PRO A 6 14.06 -14.43 2.96
C PRO A 6 13.42 -13.25 3.69
N LEU A 7 13.37 -12.08 3.03
CA LEU A 7 12.75 -10.88 3.60
C LEU A 7 11.23 -11.06 3.80
N SER A 8 10.53 -11.51 2.77
CA SER A 8 9.09 -11.77 2.80
C SER A 8 8.73 -12.74 1.68
N VAL A 9 8.09 -13.85 2.04
CA VAL A 9 7.63 -14.88 1.11
C VAL A 9 6.18 -15.27 1.42
N PRO A 10 5.44 -15.82 0.44
CA PRO A 10 4.11 -16.34 0.66
C PRO A 10 4.07 -17.42 1.76
N ASN A 11 2.97 -17.46 2.49
CA ASN A 11 2.67 -18.53 3.45
C ASN A 11 1.41 -19.24 2.99
N PHE A 12 1.60 -20.34 2.24
CA PHE A 12 0.52 -21.21 1.76
C PHE A 12 0.37 -22.44 2.64
N GLY A 13 -0.86 -22.94 2.71
CA GLY A 13 -1.23 -24.19 3.38
C GLY A 13 -2.05 -25.09 2.47
N GLU A 14 -2.69 -26.10 3.06
CA GLU A 14 -3.48 -27.09 2.34
C GLU A 14 -4.72 -26.50 1.66
N LYS A 15 -5.36 -25.47 2.26
CA LYS A 15 -6.55 -24.84 1.69
C LYS A 15 -6.25 -24.13 0.38
N GLU A 16 -5.17 -23.36 0.31
CA GLU A 16 -4.78 -22.69 -0.92
C GLU A 16 -4.51 -23.68 -2.06
N ALA A 17 -3.84 -24.78 -1.75
CA ALA A 17 -3.60 -25.86 -2.72
C ALA A 17 -4.91 -26.52 -3.18
N ALA A 18 -5.84 -26.80 -2.27
CA ALA A 18 -7.13 -27.39 -2.57
C ALA A 18 -8.00 -26.46 -3.44
N TYR A 19 -8.11 -25.19 -3.08
CA TYR A 19 -8.92 -24.22 -3.84
C TYR A 19 -8.34 -23.95 -5.23
N ALA A 20 -7.01 -23.87 -5.37
CA ALA A 20 -6.37 -23.76 -6.67
C ALA A 20 -6.61 -25.02 -7.54
N ALA A 21 -6.52 -26.23 -6.94
CA ALA A 21 -6.80 -27.48 -7.63
C ALA A 21 -8.26 -27.56 -8.11
N GLU A 22 -9.23 -27.08 -7.32
CA GLU A 22 -10.65 -27.00 -7.73
C GLU A 22 -10.81 -26.14 -8.99
N ALA A 23 -10.19 -24.96 -9.05
CA ALA A 23 -10.24 -24.12 -10.23
C ALA A 23 -9.66 -24.80 -11.47
N ILE A 24 -8.55 -25.55 -11.31
CA ILE A 24 -7.89 -26.25 -12.41
C ILE A 24 -8.75 -27.43 -12.88
N THR A 25 -9.26 -28.25 -11.97
CA THR A 25 -10.05 -29.45 -12.30
C THR A 25 -11.41 -29.12 -12.89
N SER A 26 -12.02 -28.01 -12.47
CA SER A 26 -13.27 -27.53 -13.07
C SER A 26 -13.10 -26.88 -14.45
N GLY A 27 -11.86 -26.55 -14.85
CA GLY A 27 -11.56 -25.81 -16.06
C GLY A 27 -11.81 -24.29 -15.96
N TRP A 28 -12.39 -23.79 -14.86
CA TRP A 28 -12.65 -22.35 -14.66
C TRP A 28 -11.40 -21.65 -14.11
N VAL A 29 -10.41 -21.42 -14.97
CA VAL A 29 -9.12 -20.83 -14.58
C VAL A 29 -9.00 -19.33 -14.89
N SER A 30 -9.78 -18.85 -15.87
CA SER A 30 -9.69 -17.49 -16.41
C SER A 30 -10.52 -16.46 -15.61
N THR A 31 -10.89 -15.36 -16.25
CA THR A 31 -11.48 -14.17 -15.61
C THR A 31 -13.01 -14.22 -15.48
N SER A 32 -13.65 -15.34 -15.78
CA SER A 32 -15.10 -15.53 -15.79
C SER A 32 -15.61 -16.55 -14.76
N GLY A 33 -14.80 -16.92 -13.77
CA GLY A 33 -15.19 -17.89 -12.74
C GLY A 33 -15.95 -17.24 -11.56
N ALA A 34 -16.83 -18.01 -10.91
CA ALA A 34 -17.64 -17.58 -9.78
C ALA A 34 -16.79 -17.13 -8.56
N LYS A 35 -15.60 -17.70 -8.38
CA LYS A 35 -14.72 -17.38 -7.26
C LYS A 35 -14.25 -15.91 -7.26
N VAL A 36 -14.23 -15.24 -8.42
CA VAL A 36 -13.95 -13.81 -8.50
C VAL A 36 -15.01 -13.01 -7.75
N SER A 37 -16.30 -13.28 -8.02
CA SER A 37 -17.41 -12.60 -7.33
C SER A 37 -17.47 -12.96 -5.83
N GLU A 38 -17.26 -14.24 -5.49
CA GLU A 38 -17.18 -14.67 -4.09
C GLU A 38 -16.06 -13.92 -3.33
N PHE A 39 -14.91 -13.72 -3.97
CA PHE A 39 -13.80 -12.99 -3.36
C PHE A 39 -14.07 -11.47 -3.27
N GLU A 40 -14.74 -10.88 -4.29
CA GLU A 40 -15.22 -9.49 -4.23
C GLU A 40 -16.14 -9.27 -3.03
N GLU A 41 -17.11 -10.15 -2.83
CA GLU A 41 -18.05 -10.11 -1.69
C GLU A 41 -17.36 -10.31 -0.35
N ALA A 42 -16.47 -11.31 -0.24
CA ALA A 42 -15.75 -11.63 0.99
C ALA A 42 -14.81 -10.49 1.41
N LEU A 43 -14.09 -9.88 0.47
CA LEU A 43 -13.22 -8.75 0.78
C LEU A 43 -14.03 -7.51 1.14
N ALA A 44 -15.12 -7.20 0.41
CA ALA A 44 -16.01 -6.09 0.74
C ALA A 44 -16.54 -6.20 2.16
N ALA A 45 -16.99 -7.39 2.55
CA ALA A 45 -17.45 -7.67 3.92
C ALA A 45 -16.33 -7.50 4.96
N TYR A 46 -15.13 -8.00 4.68
CA TYR A 46 -13.98 -7.90 5.59
C TYR A 46 -13.57 -6.45 5.86
N VAL A 47 -13.54 -5.60 4.84
CA VAL A 47 -13.15 -4.19 5.00
C VAL A 47 -14.32 -3.27 5.34
N GLY A 48 -15.57 -3.78 5.38
CA GLY A 48 -16.77 -3.01 5.73
C GLY A 48 -17.21 -2.05 4.62
N MET A 49 -17.06 -2.44 3.36
CA MET A 49 -17.50 -1.67 2.19
C MET A 49 -18.66 -2.37 1.47
N PRO A 50 -19.56 -1.62 0.82
CA PRO A 50 -20.70 -2.22 0.11
C PRO A 50 -20.28 -3.02 -1.11
N ARG A 51 -19.11 -2.72 -1.71
CA ARG A 51 -18.60 -3.37 -2.90
C ARG A 51 -17.08 -3.29 -2.97
N ALA A 52 -16.46 -4.37 -3.48
CA ALA A 52 -15.07 -4.40 -3.91
C ALA A 52 -14.99 -4.86 -5.38
N VAL A 53 -14.04 -4.34 -6.13
CA VAL A 53 -13.83 -4.65 -7.54
C VAL A 53 -12.46 -5.28 -7.70
N ALA A 54 -12.42 -6.54 -8.10
CA ALA A 54 -11.19 -7.29 -8.29
C ALA A 54 -10.41 -6.82 -9.53
N ALA A 55 -9.09 -6.68 -9.36
CA ALA A 55 -8.16 -6.36 -10.43
C ALA A 55 -6.95 -7.32 -10.42
N ASN A 56 -6.19 -7.35 -11.53
CA ASN A 56 -5.05 -8.25 -11.68
C ASN A 56 -3.79 -7.82 -10.92
N SER A 57 -3.76 -6.60 -10.36
CA SER A 57 -2.66 -6.10 -9.52
C SER A 57 -3.08 -4.85 -8.73
N GLY A 58 -2.35 -4.52 -7.65
CA GLY A 58 -2.53 -3.24 -6.95
C GLY A 58 -2.25 -2.01 -7.84
N THR A 59 -1.28 -2.11 -8.75
CA THR A 59 -0.98 -1.06 -9.73
C THR A 59 -2.17 -0.79 -10.66
N SER A 60 -2.81 -1.86 -11.16
CA SER A 60 -4.03 -1.73 -11.97
C SER A 60 -5.19 -1.17 -11.15
N SER A 61 -5.31 -1.53 -9.87
CA SER A 61 -6.33 -0.98 -8.98
C SER A 61 -6.16 0.54 -8.81
N LEU A 62 -4.94 1.02 -8.57
CA LEU A 62 -4.64 2.45 -8.46
C LEU A 62 -4.90 3.20 -9.78
N HIS A 63 -4.58 2.58 -10.92
CA HIS A 63 -4.88 3.18 -12.23
C HIS A 63 -6.40 3.27 -12.48
N LEU A 64 -7.16 2.21 -12.18
CA LEU A 64 -8.62 2.24 -12.23
C LEU A 64 -9.20 3.30 -11.30
N ALA A 65 -8.66 3.43 -10.08
CA ALA A 65 -9.08 4.45 -9.12
C ALA A 65 -8.84 5.87 -9.65
N ALA A 66 -7.67 6.14 -10.23
CA ALA A 66 -7.36 7.44 -10.83
C ALA A 66 -8.32 7.81 -11.96
N MET A 67 -8.62 6.86 -12.84
CA MET A 67 -9.55 7.08 -13.97
C MET A 67 -10.99 7.27 -13.47
N ALA A 68 -11.45 6.43 -12.54
CA ALA A 68 -12.79 6.53 -11.97
C ALA A 68 -13.01 7.86 -11.23
N ALA A 69 -11.95 8.36 -10.55
CA ALA A 69 -11.93 9.67 -9.90
C ALA A 69 -11.83 10.86 -10.89
N GLY A 70 -11.70 10.58 -12.19
CA GLY A 70 -11.61 11.60 -13.23
C GLY A 70 -10.32 12.42 -13.20
N ILE A 71 -9.21 11.85 -12.74
CA ILE A 71 -7.88 12.45 -12.88
C ILE A 71 -7.46 12.33 -14.34
N ARG A 72 -6.91 13.41 -14.88
CA ARG A 72 -6.63 13.48 -16.32
C ARG A 72 -5.37 14.31 -16.60
N ARG A 73 -4.97 14.28 -17.86
CA ARG A 73 -3.84 15.09 -18.34
C ARG A 73 -4.01 16.57 -17.98
N GLY A 74 -2.95 17.13 -17.37
CA GLY A 74 -2.89 18.52 -16.95
C GLY A 74 -3.36 18.76 -15.51
N ASP A 75 -3.91 17.76 -14.82
CA ASP A 75 -4.12 17.80 -13.38
C ASP A 75 -2.80 17.58 -12.62
N GLU A 76 -2.75 18.02 -11.38
CA GLU A 76 -1.69 17.69 -10.42
C GLU A 76 -2.26 16.84 -9.28
N VAL A 77 -1.42 15.94 -8.75
CA VAL A 77 -1.77 15.05 -7.64
C VAL A 77 -0.71 15.16 -6.55
N ILE A 78 -1.13 15.49 -5.33
CA ILE A 78 -0.26 15.42 -4.14
C ILE A 78 -0.02 13.96 -3.81
N VAL A 79 1.26 13.56 -3.69
CA VAL A 79 1.67 12.17 -3.39
C VAL A 79 2.86 12.15 -2.42
N PRO A 80 3.03 11.08 -1.62
CA PRO A 80 4.23 10.93 -0.80
C PRO A 80 5.47 10.68 -1.65
N THR A 81 6.61 11.25 -1.24
CA THR A 81 7.90 10.94 -1.88
C THR A 81 8.49 9.61 -1.42
N LEU A 82 8.23 9.22 -0.15
CA LEU A 82 8.69 7.96 0.45
C LEU A 82 7.61 6.89 0.28
N THR A 83 7.64 6.18 -0.82
CA THR A 83 6.76 5.06 -1.13
C THR A 83 7.34 4.22 -2.26
N PHE A 84 6.68 3.09 -2.57
CA PHE A 84 6.98 2.34 -3.79
C PHE A 84 6.42 3.05 -5.02
N ILE A 85 7.16 3.03 -6.13
CA ILE A 85 6.81 3.78 -7.35
C ILE A 85 5.42 3.46 -7.92
N ALA A 86 4.92 2.25 -7.67
CA ALA A 86 3.59 1.84 -8.11
C ALA A 86 2.44 2.57 -7.39
N ALA A 87 2.71 3.28 -6.29
CA ALA A 87 1.75 4.17 -5.65
C ALA A 87 1.60 5.52 -6.38
N VAL A 88 2.61 5.93 -7.14
CA VAL A 88 2.67 7.25 -7.80
C VAL A 88 2.35 7.18 -9.29
N ASN A 89 3.01 6.28 -10.04
CA ASN A 89 2.84 6.19 -11.49
C ASN A 89 1.38 6.08 -11.95
N PRO A 90 0.53 5.22 -11.34
CA PRO A 90 -0.86 5.07 -11.77
C PRO A 90 -1.72 6.31 -11.51
N LEU A 91 -1.45 7.03 -10.41
CA LEU A 91 -2.19 8.23 -10.04
C LEU A 91 -1.77 9.46 -10.86
N THR A 92 -0.62 9.39 -11.53
CA THR A 92 -0.01 10.52 -12.22
C THR A 92 0.32 10.20 -13.68
N ARG A 93 1.48 9.63 -13.96
CA ARG A 93 2.01 9.42 -15.31
C ARG A 93 1.09 8.62 -16.24
N TYR A 94 0.43 7.58 -15.72
CA TYR A 94 -0.44 6.74 -16.56
C TYR A 94 -1.68 7.51 -17.07
N VAL A 95 -2.17 8.48 -16.29
CA VAL A 95 -3.31 9.33 -16.67
C VAL A 95 -2.88 10.70 -17.23
N GLY A 96 -1.57 10.96 -17.30
CA GLY A 96 -0.99 12.20 -17.82
C GLY A 96 -1.06 13.39 -16.84
N ALA A 97 -1.24 13.11 -15.55
CA ALA A 97 -1.16 14.09 -14.48
C ALA A 97 0.28 14.23 -13.95
N GLU A 98 0.56 15.32 -13.23
CA GLU A 98 1.86 15.60 -12.65
C GLU A 98 1.84 15.40 -11.13
N PRO A 99 2.87 14.77 -10.52
CA PRO A 99 2.97 14.64 -9.07
C PRO A 99 3.49 15.92 -8.42
N ILE A 100 2.97 16.21 -7.22
CA ILE A 100 3.56 17.10 -6.24
C ILE A 100 3.99 16.25 -5.07
N PHE A 101 5.28 16.19 -4.80
CA PHE A 101 5.85 15.32 -3.78
C PHE A 101 5.86 15.99 -2.41
N ILE A 102 5.33 15.29 -1.41
CA ILE A 102 5.38 15.71 -0.01
C ILE A 102 6.17 14.67 0.79
N GLY A 103 6.96 15.14 1.74
CA GLY A 103 7.70 14.31 2.68
C GLY A 103 6.80 13.54 3.64
N CYS A 104 7.42 12.81 4.56
CA CYS A 104 6.73 11.94 5.51
C CYS A 104 6.89 12.43 6.96
N ASN A 105 5.98 11.97 7.83
CA ASN A 105 6.09 12.11 9.27
C ASN A 105 6.74 10.86 9.93
N ASP A 106 6.64 10.72 11.26
CA ASP A 106 7.24 9.61 12.01
C ASP A 106 6.61 8.24 11.75
N THR A 107 5.46 8.20 11.09
CA THR A 107 4.80 6.95 10.67
C THR A 107 5.23 6.49 9.27
N LEU A 108 6.19 7.13 8.65
CA LEU A 108 6.59 6.97 7.24
C LEU A 108 5.52 7.43 6.22
N CYS A 109 4.31 7.67 6.66
CA CYS A 109 3.21 8.14 5.81
C CYS A 109 3.35 9.64 5.51
N ILE A 110 2.64 10.11 4.48
CA ILE A 110 2.65 11.52 4.08
C ILE A 110 2.37 12.44 5.27
N ASP A 111 3.13 13.53 5.38
CA ASP A 111 3.01 14.49 6.49
C ASP A 111 1.82 15.44 6.27
N PRO A 112 0.78 15.40 7.11
CA PRO A 112 -0.38 16.27 6.95
C PRO A 112 -0.07 17.76 7.18
N ASP A 113 0.95 18.11 8.01
CA ASP A 113 1.36 19.50 8.19
C ASP A 113 1.97 20.04 6.90
N ALA A 114 2.77 19.25 6.22
CA ALA A 114 3.38 19.63 4.95
C ALA A 114 2.34 19.71 3.82
N VAL A 115 1.35 18.79 3.78
CA VAL A 115 0.23 18.85 2.83
C VAL A 115 -0.57 20.13 3.04
N GLU A 116 -0.94 20.45 4.29
CA GLU A 116 -1.68 21.66 4.62
C GLU A 116 -0.90 22.92 4.26
N ASN A 117 0.40 22.95 4.58
CA ASN A 117 1.28 24.07 4.22
C ASN A 117 1.32 24.29 2.71
N PHE A 118 1.47 23.23 1.92
CA PHE A 118 1.44 23.31 0.46
C PHE A 118 0.11 23.89 -0.04
N CYS A 119 -1.01 23.34 0.42
CA CYS A 119 -2.34 23.81 0.00
C CYS A 119 -2.59 25.28 0.37
N ALA A 120 -2.17 25.68 1.58
CA ALA A 120 -2.43 27.05 2.09
C ALA A 120 -1.51 28.11 1.47
N ASN A 121 -0.22 27.80 1.24
CA ASN A 121 0.78 28.79 0.90
C ASN A 121 1.25 28.74 -0.56
N HIS A 122 1.04 27.61 -1.24
CA HIS A 122 1.47 27.43 -2.63
C HIS A 122 0.31 27.29 -3.62
N CYS A 123 -0.93 27.32 -3.13
CA CYS A 123 -2.12 27.16 -3.96
C CYS A 123 -3.13 28.29 -3.73
N THR A 124 -4.03 28.42 -4.69
CA THR A 124 -5.22 29.29 -4.61
C THR A 124 -6.47 28.43 -4.69
N LEU A 125 -7.31 28.48 -3.64
CA LEU A 125 -8.60 27.81 -3.62
C LEU A 125 -9.62 28.66 -4.39
N LYS A 126 -10.22 28.06 -5.44
CA LYS A 126 -11.29 28.65 -6.25
C LYS A 126 -12.62 27.91 -6.01
N GLU A 127 -13.68 28.40 -6.61
CA GLU A 127 -15.01 27.80 -6.49
C GLU A 127 -15.03 26.34 -6.96
N ASP A 128 -14.30 26.01 -8.03
CA ASP A 128 -14.27 24.69 -8.68
C ASP A 128 -13.10 23.78 -8.23
N GLY A 129 -12.17 24.26 -7.40
CA GLY A 129 -11.05 23.46 -6.88
C GLY A 129 -9.83 24.25 -6.46
N LEU A 130 -8.76 23.50 -6.16
CA LEU A 130 -7.46 24.03 -5.75
C LEU A 130 -6.54 24.16 -6.96
N TYR A 131 -5.79 25.27 -7.05
CA TYR A 131 -4.89 25.56 -8.17
C TYR A 131 -3.49 25.90 -7.65
N ASN A 132 -2.48 25.24 -8.18
CA ASN A 132 -1.08 25.52 -7.88
C ASN A 132 -0.68 26.89 -8.44
N ASN A 133 -0.17 27.79 -7.59
CA ASN A 133 0.19 29.15 -7.98
C ASN A 133 1.39 29.21 -8.94
N LYS A 134 2.26 28.18 -8.93
CA LYS A 134 3.47 28.14 -9.76
C LYS A 134 3.17 27.62 -11.18
N THR A 135 2.35 26.59 -11.30
CA THR A 135 2.06 25.94 -12.58
C THR A 135 0.76 26.43 -13.21
N GLY A 136 -0.16 26.95 -12.38
CA GLY A 136 -1.53 27.27 -12.78
C GLY A 136 -2.42 26.04 -12.97
N ALA A 137 -1.89 24.82 -12.78
CA ALA A 137 -2.63 23.58 -12.93
C ALA A 137 -3.58 23.34 -11.74
N ARG A 138 -4.62 22.56 -11.98
CA ARG A 138 -5.54 22.13 -10.93
C ARG A 138 -4.92 21.02 -10.11
N VAL A 139 -4.81 21.20 -8.80
CA VAL A 139 -4.47 20.13 -7.85
C VAL A 139 -5.74 19.32 -7.59
N ARG A 140 -5.83 18.16 -8.23
CA ARG A 140 -7.08 17.38 -8.30
C ARG A 140 -7.26 16.44 -7.12
N ALA A 141 -6.18 15.78 -6.67
CA ALA A 141 -6.26 14.71 -5.69
C ALA A 141 -5.10 14.72 -4.70
N LEU A 142 -5.34 14.06 -3.58
CA LEU A 142 -4.36 13.69 -2.56
C LEU A 142 -4.28 12.15 -2.53
N GLY A 143 -3.13 11.60 -2.94
CA GLY A 143 -2.80 10.19 -2.79
C GLY A 143 -2.17 9.94 -1.42
N VAL A 144 -2.75 9.07 -0.63
CA VAL A 144 -2.30 8.70 0.71
C VAL A 144 -1.87 7.25 0.70
N VAL A 145 -0.63 6.95 1.12
CA VAL A 145 -0.11 5.59 1.24
C VAL A 145 0.01 5.22 2.71
N HIS A 146 -0.54 4.07 3.09
CA HIS A 146 -0.41 3.48 4.42
C HIS A 146 0.87 2.63 4.48
N VAL A 147 2.01 3.31 4.58
CA VAL A 147 3.34 2.71 4.38
C VAL A 147 3.62 1.60 5.38
N PHE A 148 4.03 0.44 4.87
CA PHE A 148 4.36 -0.78 5.64
C PHE A 148 3.23 -1.30 6.54
N GLY A 149 2.00 -0.85 6.30
CA GLY A 149 0.84 -1.21 7.12
C GLY A 149 0.60 -0.28 8.30
N ASN A 150 1.36 0.82 8.42
CA ASN A 150 1.07 1.87 9.38
C ASN A 150 -0.13 2.72 8.88
N MET A 151 -0.91 3.28 9.79
CA MET A 151 -2.05 4.13 9.46
C MET A 151 -1.60 5.58 9.28
N ALA A 152 -1.82 6.16 8.11
CA ALA A 152 -1.70 7.60 7.92
C ALA A 152 -2.65 8.38 8.87
N ASP A 153 -2.40 9.66 9.11
CA ASP A 153 -3.28 10.49 9.94
C ASP A 153 -4.55 10.87 9.15
N MET A 154 -5.44 9.88 9.00
CA MET A 154 -6.65 10.05 8.18
C MET A 154 -7.59 11.14 8.69
N PRO A 155 -7.81 11.33 10.01
CA PRO A 155 -8.65 12.45 10.47
C PRO A 155 -8.19 13.80 9.93
N ARG A 156 -6.89 14.08 9.95
CA ARG A 156 -6.33 15.33 9.43
C ARG A 156 -6.36 15.40 7.91
N LEU A 157 -5.96 14.32 7.23
CA LEU A 157 -5.90 14.28 5.76
C LEU A 157 -7.29 14.39 5.14
N LEU A 158 -8.33 13.79 5.74
CA LEU A 158 -9.73 13.95 5.34
C LEU A 158 -10.22 15.40 5.51
N ASP A 159 -9.86 16.07 6.61
CA ASP A 159 -10.22 17.48 6.82
C ASP A 159 -9.54 18.38 5.80
N ILE A 160 -8.26 18.17 5.52
CA ILE A 160 -7.50 18.89 4.48
C ILE A 160 -8.14 18.69 3.11
N ALA A 161 -8.40 17.43 2.73
CA ALA A 161 -9.01 17.12 1.43
C ALA A 161 -10.36 17.80 1.26
N ARG A 162 -11.22 17.77 2.30
CA ARG A 162 -12.52 18.47 2.30
C ARG A 162 -12.38 19.97 2.14
N ARG A 163 -11.50 20.62 2.93
CA ARG A 163 -11.31 22.08 2.90
C ARG A 163 -10.77 22.57 1.56
N TYR A 164 -9.89 21.82 0.95
CA TYR A 164 -9.25 22.18 -0.31
C TYR A 164 -9.87 21.53 -1.55
N LYS A 165 -11.01 20.85 -1.40
CA LYS A 165 -11.76 20.20 -2.50
C LYS A 165 -10.92 19.19 -3.28
N LEU A 166 -10.08 18.45 -2.59
CA LEU A 166 -9.26 17.38 -3.15
C LEU A 166 -10.01 16.04 -3.08
N ILE A 167 -9.87 15.24 -4.11
CA ILE A 167 -10.24 13.81 -4.07
C ILE A 167 -9.18 13.10 -3.22
N LEU A 168 -9.59 12.28 -2.26
CA LEU A 168 -8.68 11.51 -1.45
C LEU A 168 -8.64 10.05 -1.91
N ILE A 169 -7.49 9.61 -2.40
CA ILE A 169 -7.23 8.24 -2.85
C ILE A 169 -6.34 7.53 -1.83
N GLU A 170 -6.81 6.42 -1.26
CA GLU A 170 -6.03 5.63 -0.32
C GLU A 170 -5.32 4.46 -1.03
N ASP A 171 -4.00 4.47 -1.00
CA ASP A 171 -3.20 3.28 -1.30
C ASP A 171 -3.02 2.45 -0.03
N ALA A 172 -3.87 1.45 0.14
CA ALA A 172 -3.82 0.46 1.21
C ALA A 172 -3.19 -0.87 0.74
N THR A 173 -2.39 -0.85 -0.33
CA THR A 173 -1.74 -2.04 -0.89
C THR A 173 -0.79 -2.74 0.08
N GLU A 174 -0.45 -2.10 1.17
CA GLU A 174 0.42 -2.59 2.25
C GLU A 174 -0.32 -2.75 3.59
N ALA A 175 -1.58 -2.32 3.66
CA ALA A 175 -2.28 -2.10 4.92
C ALA A 175 -3.59 -2.90 5.09
N LEU A 176 -3.81 -3.95 4.31
CA LEU A 176 -4.96 -4.82 4.56
C LEU A 176 -4.87 -5.42 5.98
N GLY A 177 -5.95 -5.30 6.75
CA GLY A 177 -6.01 -5.66 8.18
C GLY A 177 -5.71 -4.51 9.15
N THR A 178 -5.12 -3.41 8.66
CA THR A 178 -4.96 -2.17 9.46
C THR A 178 -6.31 -1.46 9.58
N ARG A 179 -6.66 -1.03 10.81
CA ARG A 179 -7.93 -0.34 11.08
C ARG A 179 -7.85 0.59 12.28
N TYR A 180 -8.71 1.59 12.34
CA TYR A 180 -8.94 2.35 13.57
C TYR A 180 -9.73 1.51 14.57
N THR A 181 -9.32 1.52 15.85
CA THR A 181 -9.98 0.84 16.97
C THR A 181 -10.70 1.81 17.89
N ALA A 182 -10.38 3.09 17.82
CA ALA A 182 -10.97 4.14 18.64
C ALA A 182 -11.12 5.47 17.87
N GLY A 183 -11.80 6.44 18.47
CA GLY A 183 -12.00 7.77 17.92
C GLY A 183 -13.10 7.85 16.85
N PRO A 184 -13.18 8.97 16.09
CA PRO A 184 -14.25 9.21 15.11
C PRO A 184 -14.28 8.22 13.94
N LEU A 185 -13.16 7.56 13.66
CA LEU A 185 -13.01 6.57 12.59
C LEU A 185 -12.97 5.13 13.10
N ALA A 186 -13.37 4.87 14.36
CA ALA A 186 -13.41 3.53 14.93
C ALA A 186 -14.13 2.53 14.01
N GLY A 187 -13.52 1.36 13.79
CA GLY A 187 -14.00 0.32 12.89
C GLY A 187 -13.65 0.50 11.41
N LYS A 188 -13.17 1.67 10.98
CA LYS A 188 -12.79 1.92 9.59
C LYS A 188 -11.45 1.27 9.27
N ALA A 189 -11.41 0.48 8.20
CA ALA A 189 -10.19 -0.13 7.67
C ALA A 189 -9.40 0.87 6.80
N ALA A 190 -8.08 0.73 6.75
CA ALA A 190 -7.25 1.44 5.77
C ALA A 190 -7.76 1.14 4.35
N GLY A 191 -7.91 2.18 3.53
CA GLY A 191 -8.47 2.08 2.17
C GLY A 191 -9.99 2.33 2.08
N THR A 192 -10.69 2.63 3.21
CA THR A 192 -12.15 2.79 3.22
C THR A 192 -12.64 4.16 3.68
N MET A 193 -11.72 5.07 3.96
CA MET A 193 -12.05 6.38 4.56
C MET A 193 -12.06 7.52 3.54
N GLY A 194 -11.20 7.46 2.53
CA GLY A 194 -11.18 8.39 1.41
C GLY A 194 -12.31 8.15 0.41
N ASP A 195 -12.26 8.82 -0.72
CA ASP A 195 -13.25 8.66 -1.79
C ASP A 195 -13.15 7.28 -2.46
N ILE A 196 -11.91 6.79 -2.64
CA ILE A 196 -11.60 5.51 -3.27
C ILE A 196 -10.31 4.93 -2.68
N GLY A 197 -10.26 3.62 -2.51
CA GLY A 197 -9.09 2.93 -1.95
C GLY A 197 -8.71 1.68 -2.73
N CYS A 198 -7.44 1.28 -2.61
CA CYS A 198 -6.86 0.18 -3.36
C CYS A 198 -6.07 -0.78 -2.48
N TYR A 199 -6.14 -2.08 -2.81
CA TYR A 199 -5.38 -3.15 -2.15
C TYR A 199 -4.54 -3.93 -3.16
N SER A 200 -3.52 -4.65 -2.65
CA SER A 200 -2.64 -5.51 -3.45
C SER A 200 -2.44 -6.86 -2.80
N PHE A 201 -2.37 -7.90 -3.64
CA PHE A 201 -2.09 -9.28 -3.25
C PHE A 201 -0.87 -9.84 -3.99
N ASN A 202 0.13 -9.00 -4.22
CA ASN A 202 1.41 -9.44 -4.76
C ASN A 202 2.08 -10.44 -3.80
N GLY A 203 3.04 -11.23 -4.30
CA GLY A 203 3.66 -12.34 -3.57
C GLY A 203 4.25 -12.02 -2.20
N ASN A 204 4.66 -10.78 -1.96
CA ASN A 204 5.25 -10.33 -0.69
C ASN A 204 4.27 -9.62 0.26
N LYS A 205 2.99 -9.46 -0.10
CA LYS A 205 1.99 -8.79 0.73
C LYS A 205 1.56 -9.67 1.91
N ILE A 206 0.81 -9.11 2.86
CA ILE A 206 0.38 -9.82 4.07
C ILE A 206 -0.43 -11.08 3.74
N MET A 207 -1.20 -11.04 2.67
CA MET A 207 -1.80 -12.20 1.99
C MET A 207 -1.56 -12.06 0.48
N THR A 208 -1.58 -13.16 -0.24
CA THR A 208 -1.25 -13.15 -1.67
C THR A 208 -2.14 -14.03 -2.52
N THR A 209 -2.34 -13.58 -3.75
CA THR A 209 -2.90 -14.39 -4.86
C THR A 209 -1.88 -14.60 -5.99
N GLY A 210 -0.57 -14.44 -5.66
CA GLY A 210 0.53 -14.40 -6.64
C GLY A 210 0.68 -13.02 -7.29
N ALA A 211 -0.39 -12.48 -7.79
CA ALA A 211 -0.64 -11.10 -8.19
C ALA A 211 -2.12 -10.80 -7.90
N GLY A 212 -2.57 -9.57 -8.01
CA GLY A 212 -3.96 -9.22 -7.74
C GLY A 212 -4.08 -7.91 -6.97
N GLY A 213 -5.27 -7.36 -6.99
CA GLY A 213 -5.61 -6.16 -6.25
C GLY A 213 -7.11 -5.94 -6.23
N PHE A 214 -7.55 -4.94 -5.48
CA PHE A 214 -8.95 -4.52 -5.42
C PHE A 214 -9.07 -3.00 -5.38
N VAL A 215 -10.20 -2.54 -5.91
CA VAL A 215 -10.69 -1.16 -5.73
C VAL A 215 -11.94 -1.21 -4.85
N VAL A 216 -12.01 -0.31 -3.88
CA VAL A 216 -13.23 -0.03 -3.09
C VAL A 216 -13.51 1.47 -3.15
N SER A 217 -14.78 1.88 -3.10
CA SER A 217 -15.13 3.31 -3.14
C SER A 217 -16.35 3.61 -2.30
N ASN A 218 -16.35 4.80 -1.71
CA ASN A 218 -17.53 5.39 -1.06
C ASN A 218 -18.52 5.99 -2.08
N HIS A 219 -18.12 6.05 -3.38
CA HIS A 219 -18.95 6.46 -4.50
C HIS A 219 -19.30 5.22 -5.33
N ALA A 220 -20.58 4.86 -5.37
CA ALA A 220 -21.03 3.64 -6.06
C ALA A 220 -20.72 3.68 -7.55
N ASP A 221 -20.93 4.83 -8.19
CA ASP A 221 -20.65 5.09 -9.61
C ASP A 221 -19.15 4.92 -9.94
N TRP A 222 -18.25 5.30 -9.05
CA TRP A 222 -16.81 5.10 -9.26
C TRP A 222 -16.42 3.62 -9.19
N ALA A 223 -17.00 2.86 -8.25
CA ALA A 223 -16.77 1.42 -8.20
C ALA A 223 -17.30 0.71 -9.45
N GLU A 224 -18.48 1.12 -9.95
CA GLU A 224 -19.05 0.62 -11.19
C GLU A 224 -18.19 0.98 -12.41
N HIS A 225 -17.74 2.22 -12.49
CA HIS A 225 -16.86 2.67 -13.56
C HIS A 225 -15.51 1.94 -13.53
N ALA A 226 -14.90 1.75 -12.36
CA ALA A 226 -13.69 0.94 -12.22
C ALA A 226 -13.89 -0.51 -12.70
N LYS A 227 -15.04 -1.12 -12.39
CA LYS A 227 -15.41 -2.46 -12.90
C LYS A 227 -15.57 -2.46 -14.42
N HIS A 228 -16.26 -1.48 -14.97
CA HIS A 228 -16.46 -1.31 -16.41
C HIS A 228 -15.12 -1.18 -17.15
N LEU A 229 -14.27 -0.27 -16.72
CA LEU A 229 -12.93 -0.08 -17.28
C LEU A 229 -12.07 -1.36 -17.20
N SER A 230 -12.14 -2.11 -16.08
CA SER A 230 -11.37 -3.34 -15.89
C SER A 230 -11.74 -4.46 -16.85
N THR A 231 -12.94 -4.38 -17.43
CA THR A 231 -13.51 -5.35 -18.38
C THR A 231 -13.50 -4.84 -19.82
N GLN A 232 -12.56 -3.95 -20.14
CA GLN A 232 -12.37 -3.36 -21.48
C GLN A 232 -13.49 -2.39 -21.89
N ALA A 233 -14.23 -1.81 -20.93
CA ALA A 233 -15.34 -0.89 -21.16
C ALA A 233 -16.36 -1.46 -22.16
N LYS A 234 -16.81 -2.69 -21.92
CA LYS A 234 -17.70 -3.42 -22.80
C LYS A 234 -19.16 -3.03 -22.51
N ALA A 235 -19.76 -2.26 -23.41
CA ALA A 235 -21.16 -1.80 -23.32
C ALA A 235 -22.15 -2.88 -23.77
N ASP A 236 -21.79 -3.71 -24.76
CA ASP A 236 -22.61 -4.84 -25.22
C ASP A 236 -21.75 -6.11 -25.31
N MET A 237 -22.16 -7.13 -24.56
CA MET A 237 -21.43 -8.40 -24.47
C MET A 237 -21.60 -9.28 -25.72
N LEU A 238 -22.73 -9.16 -26.41
CA LEU A 238 -23.05 -9.98 -27.59
C LEU A 238 -22.42 -9.40 -28.84
N GLN A 239 -22.46 -8.08 -28.97
CA GLN A 239 -21.98 -7.40 -30.18
C GLN A 239 -20.53 -6.90 -30.02
N PHE A 240 -19.90 -7.11 -28.81
CA PHE A 240 -18.55 -6.64 -28.50
C PHE A 240 -18.39 -5.13 -28.72
N LEU A 241 -19.42 -4.35 -28.37
CA LEU A 241 -19.36 -2.89 -28.44
C LEU A 241 -18.65 -2.36 -27.17
N HIS A 242 -17.79 -1.38 -27.35
CA HIS A 242 -17.05 -0.69 -26.32
C HIS A 242 -17.34 0.79 -26.39
N ASP A 243 -17.67 1.43 -25.27
CA ASP A 243 -18.10 2.83 -25.21
C ASP A 243 -17.00 3.80 -24.74
N GLU A 244 -15.92 3.24 -24.19
CA GLU A 244 -14.72 4.02 -23.84
C GLU A 244 -13.45 3.17 -23.91
N ILE A 245 -12.27 3.77 -23.62
CA ILE A 245 -11.00 3.03 -23.56
C ILE A 245 -10.93 2.27 -22.24
N GLY A 246 -11.12 0.97 -22.32
CA GLY A 246 -11.01 0.07 -21.16
C GLY A 246 -9.79 -0.84 -21.23
N TYR A 247 -9.57 -1.62 -20.16
CA TYR A 247 -8.37 -2.41 -19.93
C TYR A 247 -8.72 -3.86 -19.60
N ASN A 248 -7.84 -4.78 -19.90
CA ASN A 248 -7.94 -6.14 -19.39
C ASN A 248 -7.21 -6.25 -18.02
N TYR A 249 -7.85 -5.69 -17.00
CA TYR A 249 -7.31 -5.65 -15.63
C TYR A 249 -8.01 -6.62 -14.67
N ARG A 250 -8.76 -7.59 -15.21
CA ARG A 250 -9.52 -8.57 -14.42
C ARG A 250 -8.61 -9.54 -13.69
N MET A 251 -8.99 -9.88 -12.47
CA MET A 251 -8.45 -11.01 -11.73
C MET A 251 -8.87 -12.33 -12.34
N THR A 252 -8.03 -13.36 -12.31
CA THR A 252 -8.38 -14.71 -12.73
C THR A 252 -9.04 -15.49 -11.60
N ASN A 253 -9.82 -16.52 -11.96
CA ASN A 253 -10.51 -17.37 -10.98
C ASN A 253 -9.53 -18.15 -10.09
N VAL A 254 -8.39 -18.58 -10.64
CA VAL A 254 -7.31 -19.20 -9.83
C VAL A 254 -6.77 -18.26 -8.78
N GLN A 255 -6.54 -16.99 -9.12
CA GLN A 255 -6.13 -15.97 -8.16
C GLN A 255 -7.19 -15.75 -7.07
N ALA A 256 -8.47 -15.69 -7.46
CA ALA A 256 -9.56 -15.53 -6.52
C ALA A 256 -9.68 -16.73 -5.55
N CYS A 257 -9.47 -17.97 -6.04
CA CYS A 257 -9.40 -19.15 -5.20
C CYS A 257 -8.31 -19.04 -4.13
N LEU A 258 -7.10 -18.65 -4.52
CA LEU A 258 -6.01 -18.40 -3.55
C LEU A 258 -6.41 -17.29 -2.56
N GLY A 259 -7.03 -16.22 -3.05
CA GLY A 259 -7.44 -15.07 -2.24
C GLY A 259 -8.47 -15.42 -1.17
N LEU A 260 -9.46 -16.24 -1.49
CA LEU A 260 -10.46 -16.73 -0.53
C LEU A 260 -9.80 -17.53 0.59
N ALA A 261 -8.94 -18.49 0.26
CA ALA A 261 -8.23 -19.30 1.25
C ALA A 261 -7.29 -18.45 2.14
N GLN A 262 -6.59 -17.47 1.56
CA GLN A 262 -5.71 -16.55 2.28
C GLN A 262 -6.50 -15.60 3.19
N LEU A 263 -7.65 -15.10 2.74
CA LEU A 263 -8.50 -14.19 3.53
C LEU A 263 -9.00 -14.86 4.82
N GLU A 264 -9.31 -16.15 4.79
CA GLU A 264 -9.69 -16.90 5.98
C GLU A 264 -8.57 -16.96 7.04
N ARG A 265 -7.31 -16.79 6.65
CA ARG A 265 -6.12 -16.85 7.51
C ARG A 265 -5.59 -15.46 7.90
N LEU A 266 -6.12 -14.39 7.32
CA LEU A 266 -5.55 -13.04 7.40
C LEU A 266 -5.39 -12.54 8.85
N GLU A 267 -6.38 -12.77 9.71
CA GLU A 267 -6.29 -12.33 11.11
C GLU A 267 -5.11 -13.01 11.83
N GLY A 268 -4.91 -14.31 11.63
CA GLY A 268 -3.75 -15.03 12.16
C GLY A 268 -2.42 -14.53 11.59
N PHE A 269 -2.39 -14.06 10.34
CA PHE A 269 -1.21 -13.42 9.78
C PHE A 269 -0.89 -12.08 10.46
N VAL A 270 -1.92 -11.25 10.72
CA VAL A 270 -1.74 -9.98 11.44
C VAL A 270 -1.22 -10.21 12.86
N GLU A 271 -1.77 -11.18 13.58
CA GLU A 271 -1.31 -11.55 14.92
C GLU A 271 0.14 -12.04 14.92
N THR A 272 0.50 -12.92 13.97
CA THR A 272 1.87 -13.40 13.80
C THR A 272 2.83 -12.27 13.50
N LYS A 273 2.45 -11.36 12.61
CA LYS A 273 3.25 -10.18 12.26
C LYS A 273 3.51 -9.31 13.50
N LYS A 274 2.47 -9.03 14.28
CA LYS A 274 2.63 -8.26 15.52
C LYS A 274 3.57 -8.94 16.51
N ALA A 275 3.39 -10.23 16.74
CA ALA A 275 4.25 -10.99 17.66
C ALA A 275 5.73 -10.95 17.23
N ARG A 276 6.03 -11.09 15.94
CA ARG A 276 7.41 -10.99 15.43
C ARG A 276 7.97 -9.56 15.50
N TYR A 277 7.15 -8.56 15.23
CA TYR A 277 7.53 -7.17 15.44
C TYR A 277 7.90 -6.89 16.90
N ASP A 278 7.05 -7.32 17.84
CA ASP A 278 7.30 -7.14 19.28
C ASP A 278 8.59 -7.85 19.72
N GLN A 279 8.87 -9.05 19.18
CA GLN A 279 10.10 -9.79 19.45
C GLN A 279 11.34 -9.03 18.97
N TYR A 280 11.34 -8.49 17.74
CA TYR A 280 12.43 -7.67 17.22
C TYR A 280 12.60 -6.38 18.03
N LYS A 281 11.50 -5.69 18.34
CA LYS A 281 11.51 -4.45 19.09
C LYS A 281 12.10 -4.66 20.49
N ALA A 282 11.62 -5.65 21.23
CA ALA A 282 12.12 -5.97 22.57
C ALA A 282 13.61 -6.34 22.59
N ALA A 283 14.11 -6.97 21.51
CA ALA A 283 15.48 -7.45 21.45
C ALA A 283 16.48 -6.43 20.89
N LEU A 284 16.06 -5.51 20.03
CA LEU A 284 16.95 -4.65 19.24
C LEU A 284 16.82 -3.16 19.58
N ASP A 285 15.66 -2.71 20.09
CA ASP A 285 15.41 -1.30 20.36
C ASP A 285 16.33 -0.78 21.46
N GLY A 286 17.09 0.29 21.19
CA GLY A 286 18.08 0.85 22.10
C GLY A 286 19.45 0.15 22.12
N VAL A 287 19.61 -1.01 21.48
CA VAL A 287 20.90 -1.73 21.41
C VAL A 287 21.84 -0.99 20.47
N HIS A 288 23.00 -0.51 20.98
CA HIS A 288 24.01 0.22 20.20
C HIS A 288 23.43 1.36 19.33
N GLY A 289 22.40 2.06 19.82
CA GLY A 289 21.75 3.14 19.08
C GLY A 289 20.81 2.67 17.95
N LEU A 290 20.55 1.36 17.82
CA LEU A 290 19.54 0.81 16.92
C LEU A 290 18.12 1.13 17.40
N ARG A 291 17.20 1.33 16.49
CA ARG A 291 15.76 1.46 16.81
C ARG A 291 14.92 0.66 15.83
N ILE A 292 13.88 0.01 16.33
CA ILE A 292 12.80 -0.51 15.48
C ILE A 292 11.74 0.58 15.37
N LEU A 293 11.46 1.08 14.16
CA LEU A 293 10.49 2.15 13.97
C LEU A 293 9.09 1.70 14.43
N PRO A 294 8.36 2.59 15.14
CA PRO A 294 7.07 2.25 15.72
C PRO A 294 5.98 2.17 14.65
N PHE A 295 5.01 1.31 14.91
CA PHE A 295 3.67 1.38 14.31
C PHE A 295 2.72 2.13 15.24
N LYS A 296 1.66 2.71 14.68
CA LYS A 296 0.49 3.06 15.48
C LYS A 296 -0.15 1.79 16.01
N GLU A 297 -0.45 1.78 17.29
CA GLU A 297 -1.01 0.64 18.02
C GLU A 297 -2.36 1.00 18.68
N GLU A 298 -2.94 0.06 19.42
CA GLU A 298 -4.23 0.28 20.10
C GLU A 298 -4.21 1.45 21.08
N SER A 299 -3.06 1.76 21.68
CA SER A 299 -2.87 2.97 22.49
C SER A 299 -3.08 4.25 21.71
N ASP A 300 -2.84 4.21 20.40
CA ASP A 300 -3.06 5.31 19.44
C ASP A 300 -4.44 5.23 18.77
N GLY A 301 -5.27 4.27 19.19
CA GLY A 301 -6.56 3.98 18.59
C GLY A 301 -6.48 3.33 17.20
N VAL A 302 -5.40 2.60 16.92
CA VAL A 302 -5.15 1.92 15.65
C VAL A 302 -4.66 0.49 15.89
N ARG A 303 -5.08 -0.44 15.07
CA ARG A 303 -4.47 -1.76 14.92
C ARG A 303 -3.77 -1.80 13.57
N SER A 304 -2.43 -1.79 13.57
CA SER A 304 -1.60 -1.94 12.37
C SER A 304 -1.41 -3.41 12.00
N ASN A 305 -1.19 -3.70 10.71
CA ASN A 305 -0.92 -5.07 10.25
C ASN A 305 0.56 -5.46 10.29
N HIS A 306 1.45 -4.51 10.61
CA HIS A 306 2.90 -4.71 10.75
C HIS A 306 3.54 -5.41 9.54
N TRP A 307 3.26 -4.93 8.30
CA TRP A 307 3.70 -5.63 7.09
C TRP A 307 5.22 -5.75 6.96
N PHE A 308 6.00 -4.65 7.14
CA PHE A 308 7.46 -4.66 7.15
C PHE A 308 8.03 -4.03 8.42
N TYR A 309 9.10 -4.62 8.98
CA TYR A 309 9.78 -4.11 10.18
C TYR A 309 11.01 -3.31 9.77
N SER A 310 11.06 -2.05 10.16
CA SER A 310 12.11 -1.09 9.80
C SER A 310 13.11 -0.93 10.94
N LEU A 311 14.32 -1.44 10.75
CA LEU A 311 15.47 -1.16 11.62
C LEU A 311 16.07 0.19 11.19
N TYR A 312 16.17 1.12 12.12
CA TYR A 312 16.69 2.47 11.91
C TYR A 312 18.05 2.64 12.55
N LEU A 313 19.06 3.07 11.76
CA LEU A 313 20.48 3.01 12.07
C LEU A 313 21.10 4.35 12.44
N LYS A 314 20.37 5.46 12.45
CA LYS A 314 20.94 6.82 12.53
C LYS A 314 21.92 7.02 13.68
N ASP A 315 21.57 6.53 14.86
CA ASP A 315 22.32 6.74 16.10
C ASP A 315 23.31 5.61 16.40
N SER A 316 23.40 4.59 15.53
CA SER A 316 24.27 3.43 15.70
C SER A 316 25.69 3.62 15.15
N GLY A 317 25.90 4.62 14.30
CA GLY A 317 27.15 4.79 13.57
C GLY A 317 27.36 3.77 12.43
N LEU A 318 26.42 2.86 12.21
CA LEU A 318 26.52 1.84 11.16
C LEU A 318 26.11 2.41 9.80
N ASP A 319 26.83 2.01 8.76
CA ASP A 319 26.46 2.27 7.37
C ASP A 319 25.42 1.25 6.89
N ARG A 320 24.33 1.73 6.31
CA ARG A 320 23.18 0.92 5.88
C ARG A 320 23.57 -0.18 4.88
N ASP A 321 24.36 0.16 3.88
CA ASP A 321 24.69 -0.77 2.81
C ASP A 321 25.68 -1.83 3.30
N THR A 322 26.56 -1.46 4.24
CA THR A 322 27.44 -2.40 4.98
C THR A 322 26.61 -3.37 5.83
N VAL A 323 25.58 -2.89 6.54
CA VAL A 323 24.68 -3.75 7.33
C VAL A 323 23.96 -4.76 6.43
N ILE A 324 23.43 -4.32 5.30
CA ILE A 324 22.75 -5.19 4.33
C ILE A 324 23.72 -6.27 3.81
N ALA A 325 24.95 -5.90 3.44
CA ALA A 325 25.94 -6.84 2.93
C ALA A 325 26.31 -7.90 3.99
N LYS A 326 26.62 -7.48 5.23
CA LYS A 326 26.96 -8.41 6.33
C LYS A 326 25.84 -9.39 6.68
N LEU A 327 24.57 -8.93 6.66
CA LEU A 327 23.43 -9.80 6.90
C LEU A 327 23.22 -10.78 5.72
N GLN A 328 23.43 -10.32 4.49
CA GLN A 328 23.37 -11.17 3.30
C GLN A 328 24.44 -12.28 3.32
N GLU A 329 25.67 -11.99 3.77
CA GLU A 329 26.76 -12.98 3.95
C GLU A 329 26.35 -14.09 4.94
N GLN A 330 25.52 -13.76 5.93
CA GLN A 330 24.97 -14.71 6.89
C GLN A 330 23.68 -15.42 6.39
N GLY A 331 23.30 -15.22 5.13
CA GLY A 331 22.10 -15.79 4.52
C GLY A 331 20.80 -15.15 5.00
N ILE A 332 20.83 -13.91 5.50
CA ILE A 332 19.68 -13.13 5.95
C ILE A 332 19.39 -12.05 4.91
N GLN A 333 18.26 -12.16 4.23
CA GLN A 333 17.85 -11.19 3.23
C GLN A 333 17.24 -9.96 3.88
N THR A 334 17.81 -8.80 3.62
CA THR A 334 17.28 -7.49 4.01
C THR A 334 17.21 -6.56 2.81
N ARG A 335 16.51 -5.44 2.91
CA ARG A 335 16.45 -4.41 1.88
C ARG A 335 16.45 -3.02 2.50
N PRO A 336 17.02 -2.02 1.84
CA PRO A 336 16.80 -0.63 2.23
C PRO A 336 15.33 -0.27 2.02
N VAL A 337 14.86 0.79 2.69
CA VAL A 337 13.64 1.45 2.25
C VAL A 337 13.85 2.03 0.84
N TRP A 338 12.80 2.25 0.10
CA TRP A 338 12.86 2.71 -1.29
C TRP A 338 13.65 4.01 -1.47
N ALA A 339 14.24 4.18 -2.64
CA ALA A 339 14.70 5.49 -3.09
C ALA A 339 13.50 6.44 -3.22
N LEU A 340 13.69 7.71 -2.87
CA LEU A 340 12.61 8.69 -2.96
C LEU A 340 12.14 8.86 -4.41
N ILE A 341 10.83 8.96 -4.61
CA ILE A 341 10.28 8.98 -5.98
C ILE A 341 10.71 10.24 -6.74
N ASN A 342 10.77 11.39 -6.06
CA ASN A 342 11.24 12.64 -6.68
C ASN A 342 12.70 12.60 -7.17
N GLU A 343 13.49 11.59 -6.77
CA GLU A 343 14.86 11.36 -7.23
C GLU A 343 14.94 10.37 -8.40
N GLN A 344 13.84 9.70 -8.76
CA GLN A 344 13.78 8.76 -9.88
C GLN A 344 13.84 9.50 -11.22
N ALA A 345 14.33 8.81 -12.27
CA ALA A 345 14.69 9.40 -13.55
C ALA A 345 13.62 10.29 -14.21
N ASP A 346 12.33 9.95 -14.01
CA ASP A 346 11.21 10.66 -14.65
C ASP A 346 10.67 11.84 -13.84
N TYR A 347 11.17 12.07 -12.61
CA TYR A 347 10.56 12.99 -11.65
C TYR A 347 11.42 14.16 -11.14
N PRO A 348 12.69 14.38 -11.54
CA PRO A 348 13.56 15.36 -10.88
C PRO A 348 13.14 16.81 -11.07
N LYS A 349 12.22 17.10 -11.99
CA LYS A 349 11.69 18.45 -12.25
C LYS A 349 10.38 18.73 -11.53
N ASN A 350 9.78 17.73 -10.88
CA ASN A 350 8.52 17.91 -10.16
C ASN A 350 8.74 18.62 -8.83
N GLU A 351 7.72 19.34 -8.39
CA GLU A 351 7.78 20.02 -7.10
C GLU A 351 7.83 19.04 -5.95
N ALA A 352 8.63 19.36 -4.94
CA ALA A 352 8.82 18.52 -3.77
C ALA A 352 9.02 19.39 -2.52
N TYR A 353 8.36 19.04 -1.40
CA TYR A 353 8.29 19.81 -0.18
C TYR A 353 8.50 18.95 1.07
N ALA A 354 9.18 19.51 2.09
CA ALA A 354 9.40 18.89 3.41
C ALA A 354 10.05 17.50 3.33
N LEU A 355 11.14 17.38 2.58
CA LEU A 355 11.78 16.09 2.26
C LEU A 355 12.75 15.58 3.33
N GLU A 356 13.15 16.40 4.30
CA GLU A 356 14.27 16.17 5.21
C GLU A 356 14.14 14.83 5.96
N LYS A 357 12.94 14.53 6.48
CA LYS A 357 12.67 13.28 7.19
C LYS A 357 12.66 12.07 6.24
N ALA A 358 12.11 12.21 5.06
CA ALA A 358 12.13 11.16 4.05
C ALA A 358 13.55 10.83 3.58
N GLN A 359 14.40 11.84 3.40
CA GLN A 359 15.82 11.68 3.08
C GLN A 359 16.58 10.98 4.21
N ASP A 360 16.28 11.33 5.45
CA ASP A 360 16.86 10.70 6.63
C ASP A 360 16.47 9.22 6.70
N TYR A 361 15.19 8.90 6.56
CA TYR A 361 14.72 7.52 6.54
C TYR A 361 15.31 6.70 5.38
N ARG A 362 15.37 7.27 4.17
CA ARG A 362 16.03 6.63 3.03
C ARG A 362 17.47 6.25 3.32
N LYS A 363 18.19 7.09 4.05
CA LYS A 363 19.59 6.88 4.39
C LYS A 363 19.81 5.77 5.42
N TYR A 364 18.90 5.63 6.39
CA TYR A 364 19.18 4.85 7.60
C TYR A 364 18.24 3.65 7.83
N ILE A 365 17.22 3.41 7.01
CA ILE A 365 16.31 2.28 7.21
C ILE A 365 16.80 1.02 6.48
N VAL A 366 16.79 -0.09 7.22
CA VAL A 366 16.91 -1.47 6.71
C VAL A 366 15.67 -2.26 7.11
N ASN A 367 14.98 -2.85 6.15
CA ASN A 367 13.86 -3.74 6.42
C ASN A 367 14.34 -5.15 6.74
N LEU A 368 13.87 -5.70 7.87
CA LEU A 368 14.21 -7.02 8.39
C LEU A 368 13.24 -8.11 7.88
N PRO A 369 13.66 -9.40 7.90
CA PRO A 369 12.79 -10.54 7.58
C PRO A 369 11.47 -10.51 8.36
N CYS A 370 10.36 -10.69 7.65
CA CYS A 370 9.03 -10.47 8.21
C CYS A 370 7.96 -11.45 7.71
N SER A 371 8.32 -12.57 7.09
CA SER A 371 7.36 -13.57 6.64
C SER A 371 6.51 -14.12 7.78
N THR A 372 5.25 -14.44 7.52
CA THR A 372 4.35 -15.04 8.53
C THR A 372 4.68 -16.49 8.86
N ASN A 373 5.50 -17.16 8.04
CA ASN A 373 6.06 -18.50 8.27
C ASN A 373 7.49 -18.47 8.84
N LEU A 374 7.99 -17.28 9.25
CA LEU A 374 9.28 -17.14 9.91
C LEU A 374 9.24 -17.84 11.29
N THR A 375 10.13 -18.80 11.49
CA THR A 375 10.19 -19.53 12.77
C THR A 375 10.77 -18.69 13.89
N GLU A 376 10.56 -19.11 15.13
CA GLU A 376 11.18 -18.45 16.29
C GLU A 376 12.72 -18.51 16.21
N GLN A 377 13.25 -19.65 15.81
CA GLN A 377 14.69 -19.85 15.60
C GLN A 377 15.26 -18.91 14.52
N ASP A 378 14.51 -18.68 13.42
CA ASP A 378 14.91 -17.72 12.39
C ASP A 378 14.95 -16.29 12.95
N CYS A 379 13.93 -15.89 13.74
CA CYS A 379 13.91 -14.59 14.40
C CYS A 379 15.09 -14.41 15.35
N GLU A 380 15.38 -15.39 16.20
CA GLU A 380 16.53 -15.38 17.11
C GLU A 380 17.86 -15.23 16.35
N ARG A 381 17.98 -15.95 15.22
CA ARG A 381 19.15 -15.87 14.35
C ARG A 381 19.30 -14.46 13.74
N VAL A 382 18.22 -13.84 13.25
CA VAL A 382 18.25 -12.46 12.76
C VAL A 382 18.63 -11.49 13.87
N ILE A 383 18.05 -11.64 15.06
CA ILE A 383 18.36 -10.80 16.24
C ILE A 383 19.84 -10.92 16.61
N ALA A 384 20.37 -12.14 16.70
CA ALA A 384 21.78 -12.37 17.02
C ALA A 384 22.71 -11.76 15.96
N ALA A 385 22.38 -11.91 14.67
CA ALA A 385 23.15 -11.34 13.58
C ALA A 385 23.19 -9.80 13.63
N VAL A 386 22.04 -9.16 13.92
CA VAL A 386 21.94 -7.70 14.03
C VAL A 386 22.70 -7.17 15.24
N LYS A 387 22.66 -7.87 16.38
CA LYS A 387 23.41 -7.48 17.60
C LYS A 387 24.93 -7.55 17.44
N ASN A 388 25.43 -8.34 16.50
CA ASN A 388 26.84 -8.57 16.23
C ASN A 388 27.39 -7.72 15.06
N LEU A 389 26.63 -6.73 14.58
CA LEU A 389 27.07 -5.83 13.53
C LEU A 389 28.10 -4.83 14.04
#